data_b0e53933ddf8454c46c4c626866e2585
#
_entry.id   b0e53933ddf8454c46c4c626866e2585
#
_cell.length_a   1.000
_cell.length_b   1.000
_cell.length_c   1.000
_cell.angle_alpha   90.00
_cell.angle_beta   90.00
_cell.angle_gamma   90.00
#
_symmetry.space_group_name_H-M   'P 1'
#
loop_
_entity.id
_entity.type
_entity.pdbx_description
1 polymer ?
#
loop_
_entity_poly.entity_id
_entity_poly.type
_entity_poly.pdbx_seq_one_letter_code
_entity_poly.pdbx_strand_id
1 'polypeptide(L)'
;PEMMALQTHETIGHALELDRILGYELPYAGGSHIDLNDFGELQFGSDKLTARADGTVKNSPGSIGFDDDGVRARNVTLIQKGQLQDAITSRQMIMEANDKANKTVFSASGATSRSQNYSNLPIERMNNINVDAGDDGSLQDIIAATKNGLLMESPRSWSIGSNRENFHFATEVAWKIKDGKIQHMVRNATYSGDSLPFWRSLDKVGD
;
A
#
# COMPACT_ATOMS: atom_id res chain seq x y z
N PRO A 1 5.18 -4.35 13.00
CA PRO A 1 4.74 -4.88 11.69
C PRO A 1 3.27 -4.57 11.39
N GLU A 2 2.34 -4.79 12.34
CA GLU A 2 0.89 -4.67 12.10
C GLU A 2 0.46 -3.23 11.75
N MET A 3 1.07 -2.23 12.39
CA MET A 3 0.81 -0.82 12.06
C MET A 3 1.27 -0.48 10.64
N MET A 4 2.42 -1.02 10.21
CA MET A 4 2.89 -0.83 8.83
C MET A 4 2.03 -1.60 7.83
N ALA A 5 1.50 -2.77 8.21
CA ALA A 5 0.54 -3.50 7.37
C ALA A 5 -0.73 -2.66 7.13
N LEU A 6 -1.30 -2.05 8.18
CA LEU A 6 -2.43 -1.12 8.04
C LEU A 6 -2.08 0.09 7.17
N GLN A 7 -0.91 0.72 7.42
CA GLN A 7 -0.44 1.86 6.63
C GLN A 7 -0.31 1.51 5.14
N THR A 8 0.32 0.36 4.84
CA THR A 8 0.47 -0.16 3.47
C THR A 8 -0.89 -0.46 2.84
N HIS A 9 -1.79 -1.13 3.59
CA HIS A 9 -3.13 -1.46 3.11
C HIS A 9 -3.91 -0.22 2.69
N GLU A 10 -3.97 0.80 3.56
CA GLU A 10 -4.81 1.97 3.33
C GLU A 10 -4.20 2.96 2.34
N THR A 11 -2.89 3.22 2.39
CA THR A 11 -2.28 4.33 1.66
C THR A 11 -1.44 3.90 0.44
N ILE A 12 -1.17 2.61 0.27
CA ILE A 12 -0.63 2.04 -0.96
C ILE A 12 -1.68 1.17 -1.63
N GLY A 13 -2.16 0.13 -0.94
CA GLY A 13 -3.09 -0.85 -1.51
C GLY A 13 -4.33 -0.19 -2.11
N HIS A 14 -5.17 0.40 -1.28
CA HIS A 14 -6.40 1.06 -1.76
C HIS A 14 -6.16 2.30 -2.62
N ALA A 15 -5.07 3.04 -2.40
CA ALA A 15 -4.75 4.19 -3.24
C ALA A 15 -4.38 3.80 -4.68
N LEU A 16 -3.89 2.58 -4.90
CA LEU A 16 -3.44 2.09 -6.19
C LEU A 16 -4.40 1.08 -6.84
N GLU A 17 -5.63 0.89 -6.33
CA GLU A 17 -6.70 0.21 -7.05
C GLU A 17 -7.16 1.07 -8.23
N LEU A 18 -7.07 0.56 -9.46
CA LEU A 18 -7.26 1.35 -10.67
C LEU A 18 -8.70 1.87 -10.82
N ASP A 19 -9.70 1.12 -10.36
CA ASP A 19 -11.10 1.55 -10.32
C ASP A 19 -11.28 2.80 -9.43
N ARG A 20 -10.52 2.93 -8.33
CA ARG A 20 -10.50 4.12 -7.47
C ARG A 20 -9.80 5.30 -8.14
N ILE A 21 -8.69 5.06 -8.84
CA ILE A 21 -7.98 6.08 -9.62
C ILE A 21 -8.89 6.63 -10.73
N LEU A 22 -9.68 5.77 -11.35
CA LEU A 22 -10.65 6.15 -12.39
C LEU A 22 -11.95 6.76 -11.83
N GLY A 23 -12.15 6.73 -10.50
CA GLY A 23 -13.27 7.36 -9.81
C GLY A 23 -14.53 6.48 -9.69
N TYR A 24 -14.50 5.21 -10.05
CA TYR A 24 -15.66 4.31 -9.99
C TYR A 24 -16.14 4.03 -8.57
N GLU A 25 -15.23 4.01 -7.60
CA GLU A 25 -15.54 3.75 -6.20
C GLU A 25 -15.93 5.01 -5.39
N LEU A 26 -15.87 6.21 -5.97
CA LEU A 26 -16.18 7.47 -5.27
C LEU A 26 -17.51 7.46 -4.51
N PRO A 27 -18.62 6.91 -5.05
CA PRO A 27 -19.89 6.90 -4.36
C PRO A 27 -19.97 5.91 -3.19
N TYR A 28 -19.03 4.96 -3.12
CA TYR A 28 -19.10 3.81 -2.19
C TYR A 28 -17.97 3.81 -1.18
N ALA A 29 -16.74 3.76 -1.64
CA ALA A 29 -15.56 3.50 -0.82
C ALA A 29 -14.43 4.53 -1.01
N GLY A 30 -14.73 5.64 -1.68
CA GLY A 30 -13.79 6.71 -1.98
C GLY A 30 -12.91 6.44 -3.20
N GLY A 31 -12.14 7.44 -3.59
CA GLY A 31 -11.25 7.42 -4.74
C GLY A 31 -9.78 7.25 -4.38
N SER A 32 -8.95 7.85 -5.22
CA SER A 32 -7.50 7.95 -5.04
C SER A 32 -7.03 9.40 -5.27
N HIS A 33 -5.93 9.75 -4.62
CA HIS A 33 -5.19 11.00 -4.88
C HIS A 33 -4.16 10.83 -6.01
N ILE A 34 -4.08 9.64 -6.59
CA ILE A 34 -3.17 9.32 -7.70
C ILE A 34 -3.90 9.53 -9.03
N ASP A 35 -3.19 10.08 -10.01
CA ASP A 35 -3.66 10.31 -11.38
C ASP A 35 -2.93 9.41 -12.38
N LEU A 36 -3.51 9.18 -13.56
CA LEU A 36 -2.91 8.36 -14.61
C LEU A 36 -1.57 8.94 -15.15
N ASN A 37 -1.33 10.23 -14.96
CA ASN A 37 -0.07 10.87 -15.34
C ASN A 37 1.05 10.70 -14.33
N ASP A 38 0.74 10.22 -13.12
CA ASP A 38 1.72 10.01 -12.06
C ASP A 38 2.60 8.77 -12.30
N PHE A 39 2.13 7.81 -13.10
CA PHE A 39 2.85 6.56 -13.36
C PHE A 39 4.13 6.80 -14.18
N GLY A 40 5.26 6.35 -13.60
CA GLY A 40 6.59 6.58 -14.14
C GLY A 40 7.23 7.92 -13.73
N GLU A 41 6.45 8.87 -13.20
CA GLU A 41 6.88 10.24 -12.89
C GLU A 41 6.88 10.54 -11.38
N LEU A 42 5.85 10.11 -10.65
CA LEU A 42 5.65 10.46 -9.25
C LEU A 42 6.66 9.76 -8.33
N GLN A 43 7.43 10.54 -7.56
CA GLN A 43 8.14 10.05 -6.40
C GLN A 43 7.15 9.88 -5.24
N PHE A 44 6.60 8.68 -5.11
CA PHE A 44 5.59 8.32 -4.11
C PHE A 44 6.17 8.25 -2.70
N GLY A 45 7.35 7.65 -2.56
CA GLY A 45 8.04 7.46 -1.28
C GLY A 45 9.54 7.75 -1.37
N SER A 46 10.27 7.46 -0.30
CA SER A 46 11.73 7.50 -0.33
C SER A 46 12.31 6.38 -1.21
N ASP A 47 13.60 6.43 -1.50
CA ASP A 47 14.32 5.38 -2.26
C ASP A 47 14.39 4.03 -1.52
N LYS A 48 14.07 4.01 -0.23
CA LYS A 48 13.92 2.79 0.58
C LYS A 48 12.63 2.02 0.29
N LEU A 49 11.62 2.68 -0.28
CA LEU A 49 10.31 2.06 -0.52
C LEU A 49 10.30 1.30 -1.83
N THR A 50 10.17 -0.02 -1.75
CA THR A 50 9.75 -0.88 -2.87
C THR A 50 8.53 -1.66 -2.42
N ALA A 51 7.43 -1.58 -3.16
CA ALA A 51 6.17 -2.24 -2.82
C ALA A 51 5.62 -3.03 -4.02
N ARG A 52 5.00 -4.17 -3.71
CA ARG A 52 4.49 -5.11 -4.71
C ARG A 52 3.08 -5.55 -4.42
N ALA A 53 2.33 -5.83 -5.48
CA ALA A 53 1.11 -6.63 -5.44
C ALA A 53 1.45 -8.03 -5.97
N ASP A 54 1.48 -9.05 -5.11
CA ASP A 54 1.93 -10.38 -5.47
C ASP A 54 0.88 -11.46 -5.19
N GLY A 55 0.16 -11.87 -6.24
CA GLY A 55 -0.80 -12.98 -6.19
C GLY A 55 -0.15 -14.37 -6.17
N THR A 56 1.18 -14.47 -6.18
CA THR A 56 1.91 -15.76 -6.32
C THR A 56 2.58 -16.24 -5.03
N VAL A 57 2.51 -15.48 -3.95
CA VAL A 57 3.15 -15.82 -2.66
C VAL A 57 2.61 -17.14 -2.12
N LYS A 58 3.49 -18.11 -1.93
CA LYS A 58 3.09 -19.44 -1.47
C LYS A 58 2.42 -19.40 -0.09
N ASN A 59 1.25 -20.04 0.03
CA ASN A 59 0.48 -20.14 1.28
C ASN A 59 0.00 -18.80 1.86
N SER A 60 -0.04 -17.73 1.08
CA SER A 60 -0.60 -16.46 1.51
C SER A 60 -2.10 -16.37 1.17
N PRO A 61 -2.92 -15.72 2.03
CA PRO A 61 -4.37 -15.68 1.84
C PRO A 61 -4.82 -14.90 0.59
N GLY A 62 -4.02 -13.96 0.09
CA GLY A 62 -4.30 -13.21 -1.15
C GLY A 62 -3.79 -13.89 -2.42
N SER A 63 -3.24 -15.10 -2.34
CA SER A 63 -2.67 -15.79 -3.49
C SER A 63 -3.70 -16.60 -4.24
N ILE A 64 -3.62 -16.56 -5.57
CA ILE A 64 -4.54 -17.18 -6.50
C ILE A 64 -3.77 -17.84 -7.65
N GLY A 65 -4.42 -18.74 -8.39
CA GLY A 65 -3.85 -19.25 -9.65
C GLY A 65 -4.19 -18.34 -10.82
N PHE A 66 -5.44 -17.91 -10.88
CA PHE A 66 -6.02 -17.01 -11.87
C PHE A 66 -7.00 -16.06 -11.16
N ASP A 67 -7.13 -14.84 -11.64
CA ASP A 67 -8.19 -13.94 -11.22
C ASP A 67 -9.54 -14.29 -11.89
N ASP A 68 -10.61 -13.57 -11.55
CA ASP A 68 -11.94 -13.86 -12.08
C ASP A 68 -12.12 -13.45 -13.55
N ASP A 69 -11.17 -12.73 -14.14
CA ASP A 69 -11.06 -12.50 -15.59
C ASP A 69 -10.28 -13.60 -16.33
N GLY A 70 -9.79 -14.60 -15.60
CA GLY A 70 -8.98 -15.69 -16.15
C GLY A 70 -7.52 -15.30 -16.42
N VAL A 71 -7.05 -14.21 -15.86
CA VAL A 71 -5.64 -13.80 -15.96
C VAL A 71 -4.81 -14.50 -14.90
N ARG A 72 -3.70 -15.13 -15.32
CA ARG A 72 -2.80 -15.82 -14.39
C ARG A 72 -2.19 -14.87 -13.38
N ALA A 73 -2.15 -15.29 -12.11
CA ALA A 73 -1.55 -14.52 -11.02
C ALA A 73 -0.13 -14.04 -11.35
N ARG A 74 0.18 -12.85 -10.89
CA ARG A 74 1.45 -12.17 -11.16
C ARG A 74 2.02 -11.53 -9.90
N ASN A 75 3.30 -11.25 -9.94
CA ASN A 75 4.00 -10.34 -9.04
C ASN A 75 4.19 -9.02 -9.79
N VAL A 76 3.54 -7.95 -9.33
CA VAL A 76 3.56 -6.62 -9.95
C VAL A 76 4.26 -5.65 -9.02
N THR A 77 5.28 -4.96 -9.51
CA THR A 77 5.95 -3.89 -8.76
C THR A 77 5.12 -2.61 -8.87
N LEU A 78 4.50 -2.20 -7.77
CA LEU A 78 3.69 -0.98 -7.69
C LEU A 78 4.59 0.25 -7.54
N ILE A 79 5.57 0.16 -6.65
CA ILE A 79 6.52 1.23 -6.34
C ILE A 79 7.92 0.62 -6.36
N GLN A 80 8.85 1.26 -7.07
CA GLN A 80 10.24 0.83 -7.17
C GLN A 80 11.15 1.95 -6.69
N LYS A 81 11.85 1.72 -5.56
CA LYS A 81 12.74 2.75 -4.96
C LYS A 81 12.05 4.13 -4.86
N GLY A 82 10.83 4.11 -4.34
CA GLY A 82 10.01 5.28 -4.15
C GLY A 82 9.26 5.78 -5.38
N GLN A 83 9.63 5.39 -6.59
CA GLN A 83 8.95 5.82 -7.82
C GLN A 83 7.74 4.95 -8.13
N LEU A 84 6.59 5.58 -8.39
CA LEU A 84 5.35 4.90 -8.78
C LEU A 84 5.51 4.27 -10.18
N GLN A 85 5.23 2.95 -10.29
CA GLN A 85 5.41 2.19 -11.52
C GLN A 85 4.12 1.65 -12.09
N ASP A 86 3.30 1.01 -11.26
CA ASP A 86 2.12 0.26 -11.70
C ASP A 86 1.01 0.37 -10.66
N ALA A 87 -0.17 -0.15 -10.98
CA ALA A 87 -1.36 -0.16 -10.14
C ALA A 87 -1.91 -1.58 -9.95
N ILE A 88 -2.89 -1.71 -9.08
CA ILE A 88 -3.70 -2.92 -8.89
C ILE A 88 -4.76 -2.90 -9.99
N THR A 89 -4.61 -3.77 -10.99
CA THR A 89 -5.32 -3.64 -12.27
C THR A 89 -6.01 -4.92 -12.72
N SER A 90 -7.18 -4.79 -13.35
CA SER A 90 -7.84 -5.85 -14.09
C SER A 90 -7.62 -5.71 -15.60
N ARG A 91 -7.93 -6.75 -16.33
CA ARG A 91 -7.86 -6.73 -17.80
C ARG A 91 -8.79 -5.70 -18.43
N GLN A 92 -9.96 -5.50 -17.83
CA GLN A 92 -10.94 -4.52 -18.33
C GLN A 92 -10.46 -3.09 -18.09
N MET A 93 -10.03 -2.77 -16.87
CA MET A 93 -9.72 -1.40 -16.50
C MET A 93 -8.45 -0.84 -17.14
N ILE A 94 -7.45 -1.68 -17.46
CA ILE A 94 -6.25 -1.21 -18.17
C ILE A 94 -6.58 -0.67 -19.57
N MET A 95 -7.56 -1.25 -20.26
CA MET A 95 -7.97 -0.75 -21.57
C MET A 95 -8.56 0.66 -21.44
N GLU A 96 -9.48 0.83 -20.50
CA GLU A 96 -10.09 2.14 -20.24
C GLU A 96 -9.09 3.19 -19.76
N ALA A 97 -8.18 2.82 -18.87
CA ALA A 97 -7.14 3.72 -18.38
C ALA A 97 -6.23 4.21 -19.50
N ASN A 98 -5.81 3.30 -20.39
CA ASN A 98 -4.98 3.64 -21.54
C ASN A 98 -5.72 4.55 -22.53
N ASP A 99 -7.00 4.28 -22.77
CA ASP A 99 -7.85 5.12 -23.64
C ASP A 99 -8.03 6.53 -23.05
N LYS A 100 -8.33 6.63 -21.75
CA LYS A 100 -8.46 7.92 -21.05
C LYS A 100 -7.15 8.71 -21.03
N ALA A 101 -6.03 8.03 -20.84
CA ALA A 101 -4.71 8.67 -20.85
C ALA A 101 -4.20 9.01 -22.27
N ASN A 102 -4.85 8.50 -23.30
CA ASN A 102 -4.39 8.56 -24.69
C ASN A 102 -2.93 8.08 -24.88
N LYS A 103 -2.51 7.13 -24.07
CA LYS A 103 -1.19 6.47 -24.08
C LYS A 103 -1.25 5.12 -23.37
N THR A 104 -0.29 4.26 -23.64
CA THR A 104 -0.15 3.00 -22.87
C THR A 104 0.47 3.32 -21.51
N VAL A 105 -0.36 3.41 -20.47
CA VAL A 105 0.09 3.51 -19.07
C VAL A 105 0.37 2.11 -18.53
N PHE A 106 -0.55 1.17 -18.76
CA PHE A 106 -0.43 -0.21 -18.31
C PHE A 106 -0.35 -1.15 -19.51
N SER A 107 0.69 -1.97 -19.57
CA SER A 107 0.92 -2.91 -20.69
C SER A 107 0.25 -4.27 -20.48
N ALA A 108 -0.09 -4.63 -19.24
CA ALA A 108 -0.73 -5.89 -18.89
C ALA A 108 -1.46 -5.82 -17.55
N SER A 109 -2.54 -6.62 -17.42
CA SER A 109 -3.29 -6.75 -16.16
C SER A 109 -2.43 -7.25 -15.02
N GLY A 110 -2.65 -6.71 -13.82
CA GLY A 110 -2.05 -7.18 -12.57
C GLY A 110 -2.65 -8.49 -12.04
N ALA A 111 -3.71 -9.01 -12.69
CA ALA A 111 -4.45 -10.19 -12.25
C ALA A 111 -5.07 -10.01 -10.86
N THR A 112 -5.86 -8.95 -10.70
CA THR A 112 -6.48 -8.59 -9.41
C THR A 112 -8.00 -8.48 -9.47
N SER A 113 -8.60 -8.92 -10.58
CA SER A 113 -10.05 -8.98 -10.72
C SER A 113 -10.65 -10.01 -9.78
N ARG A 114 -11.58 -9.60 -8.90
CA ARG A 114 -12.22 -10.49 -7.93
C ARG A 114 -13.65 -10.09 -7.67
N SER A 115 -14.57 -11.06 -7.78
CA SER A 115 -15.95 -10.93 -7.36
C SER A 115 -16.15 -11.42 -5.92
N GLN A 116 -17.18 -10.92 -5.28
CA GLN A 116 -17.61 -11.43 -3.98
C GLN A 116 -18.15 -12.86 -4.07
N ASN A 117 -18.89 -13.16 -5.15
CA ASN A 117 -19.44 -14.46 -5.50
C ASN A 117 -19.86 -14.47 -6.97
N TYR A 118 -20.36 -15.62 -7.45
CA TYR A 118 -20.74 -15.84 -8.85
C TYR A 118 -21.84 -14.90 -9.39
N SER A 119 -22.59 -14.22 -8.53
CA SER A 119 -23.66 -13.30 -8.93
C SER A 119 -23.24 -11.84 -8.99
N ASN A 120 -21.99 -11.53 -8.64
CA ASN A 120 -21.44 -10.18 -8.62
C ASN A 120 -20.42 -10.00 -9.74
N LEU A 121 -20.37 -8.80 -10.29
CA LEU A 121 -19.29 -8.43 -11.23
C LEU A 121 -17.95 -8.40 -10.49
N PRO A 122 -16.89 -8.93 -11.10
CA PRO A 122 -15.55 -8.76 -10.55
C PRO A 122 -15.08 -7.31 -10.68
N ILE A 123 -14.33 -6.87 -9.68
CA ILE A 123 -13.72 -5.54 -9.62
C ILE A 123 -12.28 -5.68 -9.11
N GLU A 124 -11.47 -4.63 -9.26
CA GLU A 124 -10.13 -4.64 -8.71
C GLU A 124 -10.15 -4.78 -7.20
N ARG A 125 -9.37 -5.71 -6.69
CA ARG A 125 -9.15 -5.90 -5.25
C ARG A 125 -7.72 -6.30 -4.98
N MET A 126 -7.20 -5.81 -3.86
CA MET A 126 -5.87 -6.18 -3.40
C MET A 126 -5.71 -7.71 -3.30
N ASN A 127 -4.58 -8.19 -3.76
CA ASN A 127 -4.01 -9.48 -3.39
C ASN A 127 -3.03 -9.29 -2.20
N ASN A 128 -1.88 -9.92 -2.16
CA ASN A 128 -0.89 -9.66 -1.13
C ASN A 128 -0.10 -8.40 -1.48
N ILE A 129 -0.28 -7.33 -0.70
CA ILE A 129 0.50 -6.11 -0.84
C ILE A 129 1.66 -6.19 0.14
N ASN A 130 2.88 -6.14 -0.37
CA ASN A 130 4.09 -6.29 0.41
C ASN A 130 5.02 -5.09 0.20
N VAL A 131 5.65 -4.64 1.26
CA VAL A 131 6.87 -3.83 1.19
C VAL A 131 8.04 -4.80 1.20
N ASP A 132 8.94 -4.66 0.24
CA ASP A 132 10.13 -5.52 0.16
C ASP A 132 11.02 -5.31 1.40
N ALA A 133 11.64 -6.37 1.88
CA ALA A 133 12.62 -6.29 2.95
C ALA A 133 13.77 -5.36 2.57
N GLY A 134 14.22 -4.59 3.54
CA GLY A 134 15.37 -3.70 3.39
C GLY A 134 16.65 -4.29 3.96
N ASP A 135 17.66 -3.47 4.08
CA ASP A 135 19.00 -3.82 4.56
C ASP A 135 19.39 -3.05 5.85
N ASP A 136 18.42 -2.40 6.49
CA ASP A 136 18.66 -1.63 7.71
C ASP A 136 18.65 -2.50 9.00
N GLY A 137 18.69 -3.81 8.84
CA GLY A 137 18.80 -4.81 9.91
C GLY A 137 17.48 -5.17 10.58
N SER A 138 17.56 -5.82 11.71
CA SER A 138 16.42 -6.27 12.50
C SER A 138 15.64 -5.12 13.14
N LEU A 139 14.45 -5.41 13.67
CA LEU A 139 13.70 -4.44 14.50
C LEU A 139 14.55 -3.88 15.65
N GLN A 140 15.39 -4.70 16.26
CA GLN A 140 16.28 -4.29 17.35
C GLN A 140 17.33 -3.30 16.88
N ASP A 141 17.85 -3.47 15.67
CA ASP A 141 18.83 -2.54 15.07
C ASP A 141 18.19 -1.19 14.77
N ILE A 142 16.96 -1.19 14.26
CA ILE A 142 16.17 0.03 14.01
C ILE A 142 15.88 0.76 15.34
N ILE A 143 15.49 0.03 16.38
CA ILE A 143 15.29 0.60 17.72
C ILE A 143 16.60 1.21 18.24
N ALA A 144 17.70 0.47 18.14
CA ALA A 144 19.03 0.95 18.60
C ALA A 144 19.48 2.21 17.86
N ALA A 145 19.13 2.35 16.58
CA ALA A 145 19.43 3.53 15.78
C ALA A 145 18.50 4.73 16.07
N THR A 146 17.38 4.52 16.75
CA THR A 146 16.37 5.56 17.02
C THR A 146 16.73 6.37 18.27
N LYS A 147 17.12 7.63 18.08
CA LYS A 147 17.46 8.54 19.20
C LYS A 147 16.24 8.91 20.04
N ASN A 148 15.12 9.21 19.40
CA ASN A 148 13.86 9.59 20.05
C ASN A 148 12.69 9.22 19.16
N GLY A 149 11.80 8.33 19.61
CA GLY A 149 10.70 7.82 18.80
C GLY A 149 9.65 7.10 19.61
N LEU A 150 8.74 6.45 18.89
CA LEU A 150 7.75 5.52 19.41
C LEU A 150 7.83 4.23 18.60
N LEU A 151 7.86 3.09 19.27
CA LEU A 151 7.49 1.81 18.69
C LEU A 151 5.98 1.66 18.84
N MET A 152 5.27 1.50 17.74
CA MET A 152 3.81 1.39 17.70
C MET A 152 3.41 0.00 17.21
N GLU A 153 2.58 -0.68 17.98
CA GLU A 153 2.18 -2.07 17.72
C GLU A 153 0.65 -2.17 17.71
N SER A 154 0.14 -3.03 16.86
CA SER A 154 -1.27 -3.40 16.74
C SER A 154 -2.24 -2.23 16.53
N PRO A 155 -2.91 -2.16 15.38
CA PRO A 155 -3.86 -1.10 15.09
C PRO A 155 -5.12 -1.23 15.97
N ARG A 156 -5.60 -0.10 16.51
CA ARG A 156 -6.82 -0.02 17.32
C ARG A 156 -7.98 0.59 16.55
N SER A 157 -7.73 1.73 15.94
CA SER A 157 -8.71 2.45 15.12
C SER A 157 -8.00 3.27 14.07
N TRP A 158 -8.70 3.53 12.97
CA TRP A 158 -8.14 4.34 11.88
C TRP A 158 -9.23 5.15 11.21
N SER A 159 -8.80 6.25 10.62
CA SER A 159 -9.56 7.11 9.74
C SER A 159 -8.68 7.50 8.58
N ILE A 160 -9.28 7.59 7.40
CA ILE A 160 -8.57 7.88 6.16
C ILE A 160 -9.38 8.85 5.31
N GLY A 161 -8.70 9.74 4.59
CA GLY A 161 -9.33 10.64 3.62
C GLY A 161 -10.02 9.86 2.49
N SER A 162 -11.08 10.45 1.93
CA SER A 162 -11.87 9.78 0.89
C SER A 162 -11.03 9.39 -0.34
N ASN A 163 -9.97 10.12 -0.63
CA ASN A 163 -9.03 9.83 -1.71
C ASN A 163 -7.71 9.20 -1.24
N ARG A 164 -7.64 8.72 0.02
CA ARG A 164 -6.43 8.13 0.61
C ARG A 164 -5.25 9.11 0.77
N GLU A 165 -5.51 10.40 0.64
CA GLU A 165 -4.52 11.47 0.68
C GLU A 165 -3.96 11.73 2.07
N ASN A 166 -4.76 11.49 3.12
CA ASN A 166 -4.35 11.67 4.52
C ASN A 166 -4.92 10.57 5.42
N PHE A 167 -4.37 10.44 6.61
CA PHE A 167 -4.74 9.41 7.57
C PHE A 167 -4.59 9.86 9.02
N HIS A 168 -5.34 9.20 9.91
CA HIS A 168 -5.19 9.29 11.36
C HIS A 168 -5.37 7.91 11.97
N PHE A 169 -4.29 7.34 12.53
CA PHE A 169 -4.26 5.99 13.06
C PHE A 169 -3.94 5.97 14.55
N ALA A 170 -4.62 5.09 15.29
CA ALA A 170 -4.38 4.83 16.69
C ALA A 170 -3.88 3.40 16.89
N THR A 171 -3.03 3.20 17.87
CA THR A 171 -2.45 1.90 18.21
C THR A 171 -2.96 1.40 19.57
N GLU A 172 -3.03 0.07 19.73
CA GLU A 172 -3.31 -0.57 21.02
C GLU A 172 -2.14 -0.39 21.99
N VAL A 173 -0.92 -0.56 21.51
CA VAL A 173 0.29 -0.52 22.32
C VAL A 173 1.33 0.39 21.65
N ALA A 174 1.95 1.24 22.46
CA ALA A 174 3.11 2.00 22.03
C ALA A 174 4.15 2.11 23.15
N TRP A 175 5.41 2.16 22.74
CA TRP A 175 6.55 2.25 23.63
C TRP A 175 7.40 3.47 23.29
N LYS A 176 7.77 4.22 24.29
CA LYS A 176 8.75 5.31 24.11
C LYS A 176 10.12 4.72 23.85
N ILE A 177 10.78 5.21 22.78
CA ILE A 177 12.19 4.94 22.52
C ILE A 177 12.98 6.22 22.85
N LYS A 178 14.09 6.07 23.60
CA LYS A 178 15.04 7.13 23.86
C LYS A 178 16.45 6.55 23.84
N ASP A 179 17.34 7.20 23.07
CA ASP A 179 18.74 6.84 22.92
C ASP A 179 18.94 5.33 22.63
N GLY A 180 18.18 4.81 21.66
CA GLY A 180 18.26 3.43 21.19
C GLY A 180 17.63 2.39 22.13
N LYS A 181 16.86 2.79 23.13
CA LYS A 181 16.30 1.87 24.14
C LYS A 181 14.82 2.12 24.35
N ILE A 182 14.06 1.03 24.46
CA ILE A 182 12.66 1.06 24.90
C ILE A 182 12.65 1.49 26.38
N GLN A 183 11.79 2.47 26.69
CA GLN A 183 11.68 3.03 28.04
C GLN A 183 10.42 2.53 28.77
N HIS A 184 9.28 3.11 28.45
CA HIS A 184 8.00 2.84 29.07
C HIS A 184 6.88 2.85 28.03
N MET A 185 5.77 2.26 28.40
CA MET A 185 4.55 2.25 27.59
C MET A 185 3.93 3.65 27.54
N VAL A 186 3.40 3.99 26.36
CA VAL A 186 2.67 5.25 26.12
C VAL A 186 1.20 4.94 25.92
N ARG A 187 0.35 5.72 26.58
CA ARG A 187 -1.10 5.56 26.48
C ARG A 187 -1.68 6.39 25.34
N ASN A 188 -2.65 5.81 24.63
CA ASN A 188 -3.42 6.48 23.57
C ASN A 188 -2.51 7.08 22.48
N ALA A 189 -1.48 6.37 22.06
CA ALA A 189 -0.63 6.85 21.00
C ALA A 189 -1.38 6.84 19.67
N THR A 190 -1.27 7.96 18.95
CA THR A 190 -1.81 8.16 17.61
C THR A 190 -0.77 8.81 16.72
N TYR A 191 -0.91 8.63 15.41
CA TYR A 191 -0.16 9.40 14.43
C TYR A 191 -1.05 9.71 13.23
N SER A 192 -0.78 10.83 12.58
CA SER A 192 -1.51 11.30 11.42
C SER A 192 -0.57 12.01 10.45
N GLY A 193 -0.98 12.09 9.21
CA GLY A 193 -0.21 12.76 8.18
C GLY A 193 -0.85 12.64 6.82
N ASP A 194 -0.17 13.23 5.84
CA ASP A 194 -0.47 13.04 4.42
C ASP A 194 0.32 11.86 3.88
N SER A 195 -0.30 11.07 3.00
CA SER A 195 0.22 9.79 2.53
C SER A 195 1.58 9.92 1.82
N LEU A 196 1.72 10.84 0.87
CA LEU A 196 2.98 11.02 0.15
C LEU A 196 4.11 11.56 1.05
N PRO A 197 3.94 12.63 1.85
CA PRO A 197 4.93 13.07 2.83
C PRO A 197 5.36 11.97 3.80
N PHE A 198 4.42 11.15 4.28
CA PHE A 198 4.72 10.03 5.16
C PHE A 198 5.68 9.03 4.49
N TRP A 199 5.34 8.53 3.30
CA TRP A 199 6.18 7.55 2.59
C TRP A 199 7.53 8.15 2.13
N ARG A 200 7.57 9.44 1.81
CA ARG A 200 8.83 10.15 1.49
C ARG A 200 9.75 10.31 2.71
N SER A 201 9.19 10.26 3.91
CA SER A 201 9.96 10.31 5.16
C SER A 201 10.47 8.95 5.64
N LEU A 202 10.19 7.86 4.92
CA LEU A 202 10.67 6.52 5.27
C LEU A 202 12.20 6.48 5.21
N ASP A 203 12.83 6.30 6.37
CA ASP A 203 14.29 6.38 6.55
C ASP A 203 14.93 5.00 6.61
N LYS A 204 14.21 4.01 7.17
CA LYS A 204 14.71 2.65 7.37
C LYS A 204 13.67 1.59 7.06
N VAL A 205 14.12 0.51 6.44
CA VAL A 205 13.35 -0.71 6.22
C VAL A 205 14.20 -1.89 6.69
N GLY A 206 13.69 -2.66 7.63
CA GLY A 206 14.35 -3.85 8.16
C GLY A 206 14.23 -5.08 7.25
N ASP A 207 14.89 -6.14 7.69
CA ASP A 207 14.88 -7.49 7.09
C ASP A 207 13.58 -8.26 7.35
#